data_a9dde0b6c7615d136924a4ef1a8199ff
#
_entry.id   a9dde0b6c7615d136924a4ef1a8199ff
#
_cell.length_a   1.000
_cell.length_b   1.000
_cell.length_c   1.000
_cell.angle_alpha   90.00
_cell.angle_beta   90.00
_cell.angle_gamma   90.00
#
_symmetry.space_group_name_H-M   'P 1'
#
loop_
_entity.id
_entity.type
_entity.pdbx_description
1 polymer ?
#
loop_
_entity_poly.entity_id
_entity_poly.type
_entity_poly.pdbx_seq_one_letter_code
_entity_poly.pdbx_strand_id
1 'polypeptide(L)'
;IFDSRAPGFVSGAICDKNTLNACFLGLPHWACQPEQSVNYVSCHDDYTLFDRLALVNPDAPRQTLIRQNRLAAAFVFLSQGVPFLQAGEEILRTKPKGRGKFDDNSYRSPDRVNAIRWDTLESPEYQETLAYYKGLIAFRKAHEGLRQTGREAVQASVFPVETGNPKAVCYRVEDR
;
A
#
# COMPACT_ATOMS: atom_id res chain seq x y z
N ILE A 1 -1.94 20.91 0.09
CA ILE A 1 -2.89 19.92 -0.41
C ILE A 1 -2.66 18.57 0.31
N PHE A 2 -1.42 18.22 0.62
CA PHE A 2 -1.11 16.98 1.32
C PHE A 2 -0.55 17.29 2.71
N ASP A 3 -1.34 17.04 3.75
CA ASP A 3 -0.80 17.01 5.11
C ASP A 3 -0.03 15.70 5.28
N SER A 4 1.31 15.80 5.28
CA SER A 4 2.20 14.65 5.41
C SER A 4 2.07 13.94 6.76
N ARG A 5 1.36 14.49 7.72
CA ARG A 5 1.14 13.93 9.06
C ARG A 5 -0.28 13.43 9.27
N ALA A 6 -1.20 13.69 8.35
CA ALA A 6 -2.57 13.18 8.45
C ALA A 6 -2.59 11.65 8.34
N PRO A 7 -3.20 10.93 9.31
CA PRO A 7 -3.31 9.49 9.23
C PRO A 7 -4.32 9.07 8.16
N GLY A 8 -4.03 7.96 7.47
CA GLY A 8 -4.96 7.25 6.61
C GLY A 8 -5.46 5.97 7.27
N PHE A 9 -6.27 5.18 6.56
CA PHE A 9 -6.82 3.93 7.07
C PHE A 9 -5.72 2.98 7.59
N VAL A 10 -4.69 2.75 6.80
CA VAL A 10 -3.57 1.86 7.15
C VAL A 10 -2.83 2.31 8.40
N SER A 11 -2.72 3.61 8.63
CA SER A 11 -2.07 4.21 9.81
C SER A 11 -3.02 4.46 10.99
N GLY A 12 -4.27 3.96 10.92
CA GLY A 12 -5.18 3.88 12.05
C GLY A 12 -6.36 4.85 12.03
N ALA A 13 -6.50 5.70 10.99
CA ALA A 13 -7.68 6.55 10.84
C ALA A 13 -8.93 5.73 10.51
N ILE A 14 -10.08 6.22 10.95
CA ILE A 14 -11.37 5.76 10.44
C ILE A 14 -11.63 6.51 9.13
N CYS A 15 -11.80 5.78 8.06
CA CYS A 15 -12.11 6.32 6.74
C CYS A 15 -13.53 5.95 6.32
N ASP A 16 -14.10 6.76 5.44
CA ASP A 16 -15.39 6.46 4.84
C ASP A 16 -15.34 5.13 4.08
N LYS A 17 -16.27 4.23 4.42
CA LYS A 17 -16.33 2.88 3.83
C LYS A 17 -16.63 2.90 2.34
N ASN A 18 -17.46 3.84 1.87
CA ASN A 18 -17.77 3.94 0.44
C ASN A 18 -16.53 4.29 -0.36
N THR A 19 -15.71 5.22 0.15
CA THR A 19 -14.42 5.56 -0.45
C THR A 19 -13.47 4.37 -0.45
N LEU A 20 -13.35 3.63 0.65
CA LEU A 20 -12.51 2.43 0.72
C LEU A 20 -12.98 1.35 -0.25
N ASN A 21 -14.30 1.12 -0.32
CA ASN A 21 -14.90 0.17 -1.25
C ASN A 21 -14.63 0.57 -2.70
N ALA A 22 -14.85 1.84 -3.06
CA ALA A 22 -14.59 2.35 -4.40
C ALA A 22 -13.12 2.17 -4.81
N CYS A 23 -12.18 2.43 -3.91
CA CYS A 23 -10.76 2.20 -4.14
C CYS A 23 -10.45 0.71 -4.32
N PHE A 24 -10.99 -0.16 -3.45
CA PHE A 24 -10.76 -1.61 -3.55
C PHE A 24 -11.33 -2.20 -4.84
N LEU A 25 -12.51 -1.74 -5.25
CA LEU A 25 -13.15 -2.16 -6.51
C LEU A 25 -12.44 -1.58 -7.75
N GLY A 26 -11.46 -0.69 -7.60
CA GLY A 26 -10.83 0.01 -8.72
C GLY A 26 -11.79 0.94 -9.47
N LEU A 27 -12.87 1.37 -8.83
CA LEU A 27 -13.95 2.17 -9.41
C LEU A 27 -14.20 3.46 -8.60
N PRO A 28 -13.16 4.28 -8.34
CA PRO A 28 -13.38 5.59 -7.75
C PRO A 28 -14.24 6.46 -8.69
N HIS A 29 -14.81 7.55 -8.18
CA HIS A 29 -15.79 8.38 -8.91
C HIS A 29 -15.32 8.86 -10.30
N TRP A 30 -14.00 8.96 -10.51
CA TRP A 30 -13.39 9.40 -11.78
C TRP A 30 -13.05 8.25 -12.74
N ALA A 31 -13.08 6.98 -12.30
CA ALA A 31 -12.76 5.82 -13.13
C ALA A 31 -14.03 5.11 -13.59
N CYS A 32 -14.21 4.95 -14.88
CA CYS A 32 -15.30 4.19 -15.46
C CYS A 32 -15.03 2.68 -15.46
N GLN A 33 -13.77 2.31 -15.56
CA GLN A 33 -13.29 0.92 -15.61
C GLN A 33 -12.13 0.74 -14.62
N PRO A 34 -11.93 -0.46 -14.04
CA PRO A 34 -10.86 -0.69 -13.07
C PRO A 34 -9.46 -0.48 -13.67
N GLU A 35 -9.27 -0.72 -14.96
CA GLU A 35 -8.00 -0.53 -15.66
C GLU A 35 -7.54 0.94 -15.72
N GLN A 36 -8.44 1.88 -15.46
CA GLN A 36 -8.12 3.31 -15.36
C GLN A 36 -7.59 3.70 -13.98
N SER A 37 -7.70 2.80 -12.99
CA SER A 37 -7.26 3.04 -11.62
C SER A 37 -5.89 2.44 -11.38
N VAL A 38 -4.91 3.27 -11.02
CA VAL A 38 -3.59 2.83 -10.54
C VAL A 38 -3.57 2.90 -9.02
N ASN A 39 -3.38 1.75 -8.38
CA ASN A 39 -3.33 1.63 -6.93
C ASN A 39 -1.88 1.69 -6.47
N TYR A 40 -1.55 2.65 -5.63
CA TYR A 40 -0.22 2.81 -5.06
C TYR A 40 -0.30 3.52 -3.70
N VAL A 41 0.74 3.40 -2.92
CA VAL A 41 0.87 4.02 -1.60
C VAL A 41 2.08 4.93 -1.49
N SER A 42 3.05 4.77 -2.36
CA SER A 42 4.17 5.70 -2.55
C SER A 42 4.68 5.64 -4.00
N CYS A 43 5.38 6.69 -4.42
CA CYS A 43 6.02 6.79 -5.73
C CYS A 43 7.40 7.44 -5.58
N HIS A 44 8.04 7.84 -6.68
CA HIS A 44 9.36 8.48 -6.66
C HIS A 44 9.36 9.86 -5.96
N ASP A 45 8.23 10.57 -5.97
CA ASP A 45 8.03 11.83 -5.26
C ASP A 45 7.64 11.59 -3.80
N ASP A 46 7.80 12.61 -2.97
CA ASP A 46 7.47 12.64 -1.56
C ASP A 46 8.21 11.57 -0.71
N TYR A 47 7.66 11.25 0.43
CA TYR A 47 8.20 10.25 1.36
C TYR A 47 8.02 8.83 0.83
N THR A 48 8.93 7.92 1.19
CA THR A 48 8.66 6.50 1.06
C THR A 48 7.49 6.09 1.96
N LEU A 49 6.85 4.96 1.67
CA LEU A 49 5.78 4.43 2.53
C LEU A 49 6.23 4.31 3.98
N PHE A 50 7.41 3.72 4.23
CA PHE A 50 7.89 3.48 5.60
C PHE A 50 8.18 4.78 6.35
N ASP A 51 8.79 5.77 5.67
CA ASP A 51 9.04 7.10 6.24
C ASP A 51 7.73 7.82 6.58
N ARG A 52 6.74 7.72 5.69
CA ARG A 52 5.42 8.31 5.92
C ARG A 52 4.73 7.69 7.14
N LEU A 53 4.77 6.37 7.28
CA LEU A 53 4.21 5.68 8.44
C LEU A 53 4.89 6.11 9.74
N ALA A 54 6.23 6.28 9.73
CA ALA A 54 6.97 6.76 10.88
C ALA A 54 6.64 8.22 11.24
N LEU A 55 6.39 9.08 10.25
CA LEU A 55 5.99 10.48 10.49
C LEU A 55 4.57 10.60 11.07
N VAL A 56 3.67 9.73 10.63
CA VAL A 56 2.26 9.72 11.09
C VAL A 56 2.13 9.11 12.48
N ASN A 57 2.95 8.11 12.78
CA ASN A 57 2.92 7.37 14.05
C ASN A 57 4.31 7.40 14.73
N PRO A 58 4.81 8.56 15.18
CA PRO A 58 6.19 8.71 15.65
C PRO A 58 6.50 7.85 16.89
N ASP A 59 5.51 7.57 17.72
CA ASP A 59 5.65 6.78 18.94
C ASP A 59 5.34 5.28 18.74
N ALA A 60 4.98 4.87 17.52
CA ALA A 60 4.64 3.49 17.25
C ALA A 60 5.88 2.58 17.28
N PRO A 61 5.80 1.40 17.91
CA PRO A 61 6.86 0.39 17.81
C PRO A 61 7.16 0.05 16.34
N ARG A 62 8.43 -0.16 16.01
CA ARG A 62 8.87 -0.51 14.65
C ARG A 62 8.07 -1.66 14.04
N GLN A 63 7.76 -2.70 14.83
CA GLN A 63 6.93 -3.82 14.37
C GLN A 63 5.51 -3.41 13.98
N THR A 64 4.96 -2.36 14.57
CA THR A 64 3.67 -1.80 14.15
C THR A 64 3.79 -1.14 12.79
N LEU A 65 4.85 -0.36 12.56
CA LEU A 65 5.11 0.27 11.25
C LEU A 65 5.31 -0.77 10.14
N ILE A 66 6.01 -1.87 10.44
CA ILE A 66 6.18 -3.00 9.51
C ILE A 66 4.83 -3.64 9.17
N ARG A 67 3.97 -3.89 10.16
CA ARG A 67 2.62 -4.42 9.91
C ARG A 67 1.76 -3.45 9.09
N GLN A 68 1.87 -2.16 9.33
CA GLN A 68 1.19 -1.13 8.54
C GLN A 68 1.70 -1.10 7.09
N ASN A 69 3.02 -1.23 6.87
CA ASN A 69 3.60 -1.35 5.54
C ASN A 69 3.05 -2.57 4.80
N ARG A 70 3.01 -3.73 5.46
CA ARG A 70 2.43 -4.97 4.90
C ARG A 70 0.94 -4.84 4.61
N LEU A 71 0.18 -4.15 5.48
CA LEU A 71 -1.24 -3.88 5.25
C LEU A 71 -1.45 -2.97 4.03
N ALA A 72 -0.61 -1.93 3.87
CA ALA A 72 -0.65 -1.06 2.70
C ALA A 72 -0.40 -1.84 1.40
N ALA A 73 0.59 -2.73 1.39
CA ALA A 73 0.84 -3.63 0.27
C ALA A 73 -0.36 -4.53 -0.03
N ALA A 74 -1.01 -5.08 1.01
CA ALA A 74 -2.23 -5.89 0.82
C ALA A 74 -3.33 -5.10 0.13
N PHE A 75 -3.56 -3.83 0.50
CA PHE A 75 -4.52 -2.97 -0.20
C PHE A 75 -4.15 -2.78 -1.67
N VAL A 76 -2.90 -2.53 -1.99
CA VAL A 76 -2.45 -2.34 -3.38
C VAL A 76 -2.64 -3.62 -4.20
N PHE A 77 -2.17 -4.76 -3.69
CA PHE A 77 -2.16 -6.00 -4.48
C PHE A 77 -3.48 -6.77 -4.48
N LEU A 78 -4.36 -6.55 -3.50
CA LEU A 78 -5.66 -7.23 -3.44
C LEU A 78 -6.80 -6.39 -4.01
N SER A 79 -6.59 -5.11 -4.31
CA SER A 79 -7.58 -4.26 -4.99
C SER A 79 -7.64 -4.55 -6.48
N GLN A 80 -8.80 -4.29 -7.09
CA GLN A 80 -8.96 -4.26 -8.55
C GLN A 80 -8.18 -3.08 -9.15
N GLY A 81 -7.93 -3.11 -10.45
CA GLY A 81 -7.14 -2.08 -11.14
C GLY A 81 -5.66 -2.44 -11.25
N VAL A 82 -4.83 -1.47 -11.57
CA VAL A 82 -3.39 -1.64 -11.86
C VAL A 82 -2.58 -1.42 -10.59
N PRO A 83 -1.94 -2.45 -10.01
CA PRO A 83 -1.07 -2.25 -8.86
C PRO A 83 0.25 -1.62 -9.29
N PHE A 84 0.69 -0.60 -8.56
CA PHE A 84 2.00 0.03 -8.72
C PHE A 84 2.78 -0.07 -7.42
N LEU A 85 4.06 -0.40 -7.51
CA LEU A 85 4.99 -0.55 -6.39
C LEU A 85 6.20 0.35 -6.61
N GLN A 86 6.52 1.22 -5.68
CA GLN A 86 7.81 1.89 -5.66
C GLN A 86 8.89 0.90 -5.21
N ALA A 87 9.96 0.78 -6.00
CA ALA A 87 11.07 -0.11 -5.67
C ALA A 87 11.66 0.20 -4.28
N GLY A 88 11.75 -0.83 -3.45
CA GLY A 88 12.23 -0.76 -2.07
C GLY A 88 11.12 -0.75 -1.00
N GLU A 89 9.85 -0.57 -1.33
CA GLU A 89 8.75 -0.72 -0.35
C GLU A 89 8.78 -2.11 0.31
N GLU A 90 9.08 -3.13 -0.49
CA GLU A 90 9.18 -4.53 -0.09
C GLU A 90 10.32 -4.82 0.89
N ILE A 91 11.25 -3.88 1.03
CA ILE A 91 12.36 -3.93 1.99
C ILE A 91 12.38 -2.70 2.90
N LEU A 92 11.23 -2.10 3.18
CA LEU A 92 11.07 -0.99 4.12
C LEU A 92 11.99 0.20 3.80
N ARG A 93 12.11 0.55 2.52
CA ARG A 93 12.98 1.64 2.06
C ARG A 93 12.70 2.93 2.82
N THR A 94 13.77 3.62 3.20
CA THR A 94 13.74 4.94 3.86
C THR A 94 14.69 5.91 3.16
N LYS A 95 14.39 7.20 3.22
CA LYS A 95 15.22 8.31 2.72
C LYS A 95 15.65 9.23 3.87
N PRO A 96 16.61 8.81 4.73
CA PRO A 96 16.95 9.55 5.94
C PRO A 96 17.78 10.80 5.65
N LYS A 97 17.37 11.95 6.25
CA LYS A 97 18.15 13.20 6.30
C LYS A 97 18.97 13.37 7.59
N GLY A 98 18.91 12.40 8.50
CA GLY A 98 19.49 12.49 9.83
C GLY A 98 18.57 13.20 10.85
N ARG A 99 18.89 13.04 12.14
CA ARG A 99 18.12 13.63 13.26
C ARG A 99 16.61 13.28 13.23
N GLY A 100 16.28 12.06 12.82
CA GLY A 100 14.87 11.62 12.72
C GLY A 100 14.05 12.27 11.61
N LYS A 101 14.70 12.93 10.63
CA LYS A 101 14.04 13.54 9.48
C LYS A 101 14.21 12.68 8.23
N PHE A 102 13.23 12.74 7.36
CA PHE A 102 13.21 12.07 6.06
C PHE A 102 13.16 13.06 4.91
N ASP A 103 13.57 12.61 3.73
CA ASP A 103 13.61 13.42 2.53
C ASP A 103 12.34 13.21 1.68
N ASP A 104 11.54 14.26 1.57
CA ASP A 104 10.33 14.32 0.76
C ASP A 104 10.59 14.77 -0.69
N ASN A 105 11.74 15.40 -0.94
CA ASN A 105 12.08 15.94 -2.25
C ASN A 105 13.52 15.56 -2.62
N SER A 106 13.76 14.27 -2.80
CA SER A 106 15.09 13.67 -2.86
C SER A 106 15.73 13.64 -4.25
N TYR A 107 15.15 14.26 -5.28
CA TYR A 107 15.61 14.15 -6.67
C TYR A 107 17.07 14.63 -6.89
N ARG A 108 17.58 15.50 -6.03
CA ARG A 108 18.99 15.96 -6.03
C ARG A 108 19.80 15.42 -4.83
N SER A 109 19.20 14.56 -4.03
CA SER A 109 19.89 14.02 -2.86
C SER A 109 20.89 12.95 -3.26
N PRO A 110 22.00 12.80 -2.51
CA PRO A 110 23.04 11.84 -2.83
C PRO A 110 22.58 10.39 -2.64
N ASP A 111 23.35 9.44 -3.18
CA ASP A 111 23.06 8.01 -3.13
C ASP A 111 22.84 7.48 -1.71
N ARG A 112 23.51 8.02 -0.71
CA ARG A 112 23.28 7.63 0.70
C ARG A 112 21.82 7.82 1.15
N VAL A 113 21.06 8.69 0.46
CA VAL A 113 19.60 8.93 0.69
C VAL A 113 18.77 8.11 -0.28
N ASN A 114 19.16 8.08 -1.56
CA ASN A 114 18.34 7.52 -2.64
C ASN A 114 18.60 6.05 -2.95
N ALA A 115 19.75 5.50 -2.60
CA ALA A 115 20.08 4.12 -2.90
C ALA A 115 19.10 3.15 -2.23
N ILE A 116 18.77 2.08 -2.95
CA ILE A 116 18.07 0.93 -2.38
C ILE A 116 19.12 0.09 -1.62
N ARG A 117 18.87 -0.08 -0.33
CA ARG A 117 19.81 -0.73 0.59
C ARG A 117 19.58 -2.24 0.60
N TRP A 118 20.10 -2.94 -0.41
CA TRP A 118 19.99 -4.40 -0.52
C TRP A 118 20.66 -5.17 0.62
N ASP A 119 21.66 -4.57 1.26
CA ASP A 119 22.34 -5.08 2.44
C ASP A 119 21.39 -5.29 3.64
N THR A 120 20.26 -4.59 3.69
CA THR A 120 19.23 -4.78 4.73
C THR A 120 18.62 -6.19 4.71
N LEU A 121 18.68 -6.89 3.56
CA LEU A 121 18.18 -8.27 3.44
C LEU A 121 18.99 -9.31 4.24
N GLU A 122 20.08 -8.93 4.88
CA GLU A 122 20.76 -9.76 5.88
C GLU A 122 19.94 -9.93 7.16
N SER A 123 18.97 -9.02 7.41
CA SER A 123 18.11 -9.06 8.60
C SER A 123 16.76 -9.74 8.34
N PRO A 124 16.27 -10.59 9.27
CA PRO A 124 15.04 -11.36 9.10
C PRO A 124 13.79 -10.49 8.82
N GLU A 125 13.65 -9.34 9.47
CA GLU A 125 12.48 -8.47 9.31
C GLU A 125 12.28 -7.97 7.87
N TYR A 126 13.39 -7.71 7.16
CA TYR A 126 13.35 -7.30 5.74
C TYR A 126 13.08 -8.49 4.83
N GLN A 127 13.69 -9.64 5.11
CA GLN A 127 13.43 -10.89 4.39
C GLN A 127 11.96 -11.31 4.49
N GLU A 128 11.38 -11.26 5.70
CA GLU A 128 9.96 -11.56 5.92
C GLU A 128 9.04 -10.58 5.20
N THR A 129 9.40 -9.29 5.15
CA THR A 129 8.60 -8.29 4.44
C THR A 129 8.68 -8.51 2.94
N LEU A 130 9.87 -8.77 2.38
CA LEU A 130 10.03 -9.16 0.98
C LEU A 130 9.23 -10.43 0.64
N ALA A 131 9.29 -11.46 1.50
CA ALA A 131 8.54 -12.69 1.32
C ALA A 131 7.01 -12.43 1.31
N TYR A 132 6.54 -11.53 2.16
CA TYR A 132 5.13 -11.13 2.20
C TYR A 132 4.69 -10.47 0.88
N TYR A 133 5.47 -9.52 0.33
CA TYR A 133 5.19 -8.91 -0.97
C TYR A 133 5.19 -9.93 -2.10
N LYS A 134 6.18 -10.84 -2.13
CA LYS A 134 6.21 -11.96 -3.10
C LYS A 134 4.96 -12.84 -2.99
N GLY A 135 4.52 -13.12 -1.77
CA GLY A 135 3.29 -13.88 -1.49
C GLY A 135 2.04 -13.18 -2.02
N LEU A 136 1.89 -11.88 -1.81
CA LEU A 136 0.77 -11.09 -2.33
C LEU A 136 0.74 -11.09 -3.87
N ILE A 137 1.90 -10.93 -4.51
CA ILE A 137 2.01 -10.98 -5.98
C ILE A 137 1.64 -12.35 -6.52
N ALA A 138 2.15 -13.42 -5.89
CA ALA A 138 1.83 -14.80 -6.27
C ALA A 138 0.33 -15.09 -6.08
N PHE A 139 -0.24 -14.67 -4.96
CA PHE A 139 -1.66 -14.81 -4.67
C PHE A 139 -2.51 -14.08 -5.72
N ARG A 140 -2.21 -12.80 -6.01
CA ARG A 140 -2.91 -12.05 -7.05
C ARG A 140 -2.83 -12.71 -8.43
N LYS A 141 -1.68 -13.32 -8.77
CA LYS A 141 -1.50 -14.04 -10.05
C LYS A 141 -2.31 -15.32 -10.09
N ALA A 142 -2.46 -16.03 -8.98
CA ALA A 142 -3.20 -17.29 -8.90
C ALA A 142 -4.72 -17.08 -8.92
N HIS A 143 -5.22 -15.89 -8.53
CA HIS A 143 -6.66 -15.61 -8.40
C HIS A 143 -7.11 -14.57 -9.44
N GLU A 144 -7.84 -15.03 -10.45
CA GLU A 144 -8.35 -14.17 -11.52
C GLU A 144 -9.39 -13.16 -11.01
N GLY A 145 -10.16 -13.52 -10.00
CA GLY A 145 -11.12 -12.63 -9.34
C GLY A 145 -10.51 -11.32 -8.82
N LEU A 146 -9.20 -11.29 -8.54
CA LEU A 146 -8.47 -10.08 -8.14
C LEU A 146 -7.99 -9.21 -9.32
N ARG A 147 -8.18 -9.66 -10.56
CA ARG A 147 -7.66 -9.04 -11.78
C ARG A 147 -8.75 -8.88 -12.84
N GLN A 148 -9.97 -8.63 -12.41
CA GLN A 148 -11.09 -8.47 -13.33
C GLN A 148 -10.89 -7.25 -14.23
N THR A 149 -11.22 -7.40 -15.49
CA THR A 149 -11.27 -6.32 -16.48
C THR A 149 -12.73 -5.91 -16.73
N GLY A 150 -12.96 -4.61 -16.73
CA GLY A 150 -14.31 -4.06 -16.90
C GLY A 150 -15.14 -3.99 -15.63
N ARG A 151 -15.92 -2.94 -15.54
CA ARG A 151 -16.81 -2.62 -14.40
C ARG A 151 -17.79 -3.75 -14.09
N GLU A 152 -18.41 -4.30 -15.12
CA GLU A 152 -19.45 -5.34 -14.96
C GLU A 152 -18.85 -6.62 -14.36
N ALA A 153 -17.66 -7.02 -14.79
CA ALA A 153 -16.98 -8.19 -14.24
C ALA A 153 -16.62 -8.01 -12.76
N VAL A 154 -16.11 -6.82 -12.38
CA VAL A 154 -15.84 -6.49 -10.98
C VAL A 154 -17.12 -6.55 -10.14
N GLN A 155 -18.21 -5.93 -10.61
CA GLN A 155 -19.49 -5.90 -9.88
C GLN A 155 -20.12 -7.29 -9.75
N ALA A 156 -19.83 -8.20 -10.68
CA ALA A 156 -20.34 -9.57 -10.67
C ALA A 156 -19.52 -10.54 -9.80
N SER A 157 -18.29 -10.17 -9.39
CA SER A 157 -17.38 -11.11 -8.70
C SER A 157 -16.77 -10.56 -7.41
N VAL A 158 -16.88 -9.26 -7.11
CA VAL A 158 -16.28 -8.66 -5.92
C VAL A 158 -17.34 -7.99 -5.05
N PHE A 159 -17.52 -8.50 -3.85
CA PHE A 159 -18.60 -8.08 -2.94
C PHE A 159 -18.03 -7.57 -1.62
N PRO A 160 -18.21 -6.27 -1.29
CA PRO A 160 -17.94 -5.78 0.05
C PRO A 160 -18.79 -6.49 1.09
N VAL A 161 -18.20 -6.87 2.22
CA VAL A 161 -18.86 -7.54 3.33
C VAL A 161 -18.83 -6.63 4.55
N GLU A 162 -19.99 -6.37 5.13
CA GLU A 162 -20.09 -5.57 6.35
C GLU A 162 -19.50 -6.30 7.55
N THR A 163 -18.59 -5.63 8.25
CA THR A 163 -17.87 -6.21 9.40
C THR A 163 -18.39 -5.71 10.75
N GLY A 164 -19.20 -4.65 10.77
CA GLY A 164 -19.56 -3.94 12.01
C GLY A 164 -18.37 -3.19 12.68
N ASN A 165 -17.15 -3.36 12.19
CA ASN A 165 -15.95 -2.71 12.71
C ASN A 165 -15.49 -1.61 11.73
N PRO A 166 -15.43 -0.32 12.15
CA PRO A 166 -15.01 0.77 11.26
C PRO A 166 -13.53 0.71 10.86
N LYS A 167 -12.72 -0.09 11.56
CA LYS A 167 -11.30 -0.31 11.29
C LYS A 167 -11.02 -1.60 10.52
N ALA A 168 -12.04 -2.26 10.00
CA ALA A 168 -11.89 -3.48 9.22
C ALA A 168 -12.60 -3.35 7.88
N VAL A 169 -11.98 -3.91 6.84
CA VAL A 169 -12.58 -4.12 5.53
C VAL A 169 -12.57 -5.61 5.20
N CYS A 170 -13.65 -6.08 4.59
CA CYS A 170 -13.80 -7.46 4.18
C CYS A 170 -14.44 -7.51 2.80
N TYR A 171 -13.91 -8.38 1.95
CA TYR A 171 -14.42 -8.60 0.60
C TYR A 171 -14.51 -10.09 0.32
N ARG A 172 -15.60 -10.51 -0.30
CA ARG A 172 -15.69 -11.80 -0.96
C ARG A 172 -15.35 -11.61 -2.43
N VAL A 173 -14.42 -12.38 -2.92
CA VAL A 173 -14.01 -12.40 -4.33
C VAL A 173 -14.30 -13.79 -4.88
N GLU A 174 -14.97 -13.87 -6.01
CA GLU A 174 -15.28 -15.12 -6.70
C GLU A 174 -14.31 -15.30 -7.86
N ASP A 175 -13.52 -16.39 -7.79
CA ASP A 175 -12.74 -16.89 -8.93
C ASP A 175 -13.68 -17.74 -9.82
N ARG A 176 -13.68 -17.46 -11.09
CA ARG A 176 -14.48 -18.21 -12.08
C ARG A 176 -13.59 -19.10 -12.92
#